data_4993dda1545eaf121e213c2d1f9b6a33
#
_entry.id   4993dda1545eaf121e213c2d1f9b6a33
#
_cell.length_a   1.000
_cell.length_b   1.000
_cell.length_c   1.000
_cell.angle_alpha   90.00
_cell.angle_beta   90.00
_cell.angle_gamma   90.00
#
_symmetry.space_group_name_H-M   'P 1'
#
loop_
_entity.id
_entity.type
_entity.pdbx_description
1 polymer ?
#
loop_
_entity_poly.entity_id
_entity_poly.type
_entity_poly.pdbx_seq_one_letter_code
_entity_poly.pdbx_strand_id
1 'polypeptide(L)'
;MSADLSAFSESLASIVERIAPGLVRIEARRHHGATGIVWDAEGHLLTTHHAIEQEGSITVGLADGRTVPAELVGRDPSTDLALLKADASGLTPLAPVPLEDLRVGHLVLAMGRPGRSARATLGIVSALGESWRTYAGGRIDRYLETDADLPPGFSGGALVDTRGRVLGMLTAALSRTAAVVIPGETLGRVVQALRQHGGIRRGYLGVGAHPVRLPQGLWERAGGEHGLILLSVEPGGPADKAGLMMGDVLVSLGGQPLRSLEELLGYLGDEKVGTQVQARVLRAGEAREVPLTLGKRS
;
A
#
# COMPACT_ATOMS: atom_id res chain seq x y z
N MET A 1 -30.48 14.20 -27.77
CA MET A 1 -31.00 13.14 -26.88
C MET A 1 -30.84 13.67 -25.46
N SER A 2 -31.92 14.04 -24.82
CA SER A 2 -31.93 14.38 -23.40
C SER A 2 -31.59 13.09 -22.64
N ALA A 3 -30.43 13.04 -21.96
CA ALA A 3 -30.17 11.96 -21.04
C ALA A 3 -31.25 11.99 -19.96
N ASP A 4 -31.93 10.88 -19.75
CA ASP A 4 -32.91 10.77 -18.67
C ASP A 4 -32.16 10.75 -17.33
N LEU A 5 -32.09 11.91 -16.70
CA LEU A 5 -31.40 12.08 -15.41
C LEU A 5 -31.98 11.18 -14.32
N SER A 6 -33.27 10.83 -14.40
CA SER A 6 -33.89 9.91 -13.46
C SER A 6 -33.36 8.50 -13.65
N ALA A 7 -33.21 8.02 -14.87
CA ALA A 7 -32.66 6.71 -15.17
C ALA A 7 -31.18 6.64 -14.77
N PHE A 8 -30.42 7.70 -14.95
CA PHE A 8 -29.03 7.78 -14.49
C PHE A 8 -28.94 7.74 -12.95
N SER A 9 -29.78 8.52 -12.26
CA SER A 9 -29.86 8.51 -10.78
C SER A 9 -30.20 7.12 -10.24
N GLU A 10 -31.19 6.45 -10.85
CA GLU A 10 -31.60 5.10 -10.47
C GLU A 10 -30.47 4.08 -10.70
N SER A 11 -29.72 4.21 -11.79
CA SER A 11 -28.55 3.37 -12.07
C SER A 11 -27.50 3.49 -10.97
N LEU A 12 -27.18 4.72 -10.50
CA LEU A 12 -26.25 4.94 -9.40
C LEU A 12 -26.74 4.32 -8.08
N ALA A 13 -28.03 4.50 -7.75
CA ALA A 13 -28.64 3.92 -6.56
C ALA A 13 -28.55 2.39 -6.57
N SER A 14 -28.88 1.76 -7.70
CA SER A 14 -28.81 0.31 -7.90
C SER A 14 -27.38 -0.23 -7.76
N ILE A 15 -26.34 0.53 -8.17
CA ILE A 15 -24.94 0.16 -7.97
C ILE A 15 -24.63 0.16 -6.46
N VAL A 16 -25.03 1.21 -5.74
CA VAL A 16 -24.82 1.30 -4.30
C VAL A 16 -25.47 0.13 -3.57
N GLU A 17 -26.71 -0.22 -3.89
CA GLU A 17 -27.42 -1.35 -3.29
C GLU A 17 -26.72 -2.68 -3.53
N ARG A 18 -26.20 -2.90 -4.75
CA ARG A 18 -25.50 -4.14 -5.12
C ARG A 18 -24.15 -4.29 -4.43
N ILE A 19 -23.42 -3.19 -4.22
CA ILE A 19 -22.06 -3.21 -3.63
C ILE A 19 -22.11 -3.17 -2.09
N ALA A 20 -23.09 -2.50 -1.51
CA ALA A 20 -23.19 -2.29 -0.07
C ALA A 20 -23.09 -3.57 0.79
N PRO A 21 -23.62 -4.75 0.39
CA PRO A 21 -23.46 -5.98 1.18
C PRO A 21 -22.02 -6.45 1.36
N GLY A 22 -21.13 -6.11 0.44
CA GLY A 22 -19.71 -6.46 0.52
C GLY A 22 -18.85 -5.45 1.27
N LEU A 23 -19.43 -4.36 1.77
CA LEU A 23 -18.76 -3.37 2.61
C LEU A 23 -19.04 -3.63 4.08
N VAL A 24 -17.98 -3.64 4.90
CA VAL A 24 -18.07 -3.85 6.34
C VAL A 24 -17.52 -2.65 7.10
N ARG A 25 -18.00 -2.44 8.33
CA ARG A 25 -17.46 -1.45 9.26
C ARG A 25 -16.36 -2.10 10.10
N ILE A 26 -15.19 -1.49 10.15
CA ILE A 26 -14.05 -1.93 10.96
C ILE A 26 -13.96 -1.06 12.19
N GLU A 27 -14.03 -1.67 13.37
CA GLU A 27 -13.86 -1.04 14.68
C GLU A 27 -12.55 -1.54 15.31
N ALA A 28 -11.46 -0.84 15.03
CA ALA A 28 -10.13 -1.09 15.57
C ALA A 28 -9.46 0.21 16.03
N ARG A 29 -10.27 1.28 16.21
CA ARG A 29 -9.86 2.62 16.65
C ARG A 29 -10.78 3.14 17.75
N ARG A 30 -10.26 4.10 18.56
CA ARG A 30 -11.02 4.69 19.67
C ARG A 30 -12.18 5.60 19.23
N HIS A 31 -12.11 6.25 18.07
CA HIS A 31 -13.02 7.37 17.77
C HIS A 31 -13.84 7.26 16.48
N HIS A 32 -13.38 6.57 15.46
CA HIS A 32 -14.12 6.47 14.19
C HIS A 32 -13.94 5.08 13.59
N GLY A 33 -15.06 4.49 13.14
CA GLY A 33 -15.02 3.28 12.33
C GLY A 33 -14.35 3.56 10.97
N ALA A 34 -13.62 2.59 10.46
CA ALA A 34 -13.15 2.56 9.09
C ALA A 34 -14.02 1.61 8.26
N THR A 35 -13.78 1.56 6.97
CA THR A 35 -14.42 0.61 6.08
C THR A 35 -13.49 -0.56 5.79
N GLY A 36 -14.05 -1.72 5.48
CA GLY A 36 -13.36 -2.83 4.85
C GLY A 36 -14.21 -3.40 3.73
N ILE A 37 -13.57 -4.14 2.83
CA ILE A 37 -14.23 -4.93 1.79
C ILE A 37 -14.15 -6.41 2.13
N VAL A 38 -15.21 -7.15 1.86
CA VAL A 38 -15.20 -8.61 1.93
C VAL A 38 -14.36 -9.13 0.76
N TRP A 39 -13.23 -9.79 1.08
CA TRP A 39 -12.31 -10.31 0.08
C TRP A 39 -12.77 -11.65 -0.49
N ASP A 40 -13.19 -12.57 0.39
CA ASP A 40 -13.69 -13.88 -0.01
C ASP A 40 -14.84 -14.36 0.92
N ALA A 41 -15.47 -15.45 0.52
CA ALA A 41 -16.56 -16.07 1.28
C ALA A 41 -16.09 -16.79 2.55
N GLU A 42 -14.78 -17.01 2.71
CA GLU A 42 -14.17 -17.68 3.86
C GLU A 42 -14.01 -16.73 5.06
N GLY A 43 -14.33 -15.46 4.91
CA GLY A 43 -14.28 -14.47 5.99
C GLY A 43 -13.03 -13.59 5.98
N HIS A 44 -12.24 -13.59 4.92
CA HIS A 44 -11.18 -12.61 4.79
C HIS A 44 -11.75 -11.24 4.41
N LEU A 45 -11.28 -10.23 5.13
CA LEU A 45 -11.68 -8.84 4.95
C LEU A 45 -10.44 -8.01 4.72
N LEU A 46 -10.48 -7.11 3.76
CA LEU A 46 -9.38 -6.21 3.46
C LEU A 46 -9.73 -4.79 3.89
N THR A 47 -8.81 -4.15 4.62
CA THR A 47 -8.94 -2.75 5.05
C THR A 47 -7.59 -2.05 4.97
N THR A 48 -7.52 -0.79 5.39
CA THR A 48 -6.26 -0.06 5.44
C THR A 48 -5.46 -0.38 6.70
N HIS A 49 -4.12 -0.43 6.58
CA HIS A 49 -3.23 -0.61 7.72
C HIS A 49 -3.43 0.46 8.80
N HIS A 50 -3.52 1.74 8.37
CA HIS A 50 -3.68 2.86 9.30
C HIS A 50 -5.02 2.82 10.05
N ALA A 51 -5.98 2.00 9.63
CA ALA A 51 -7.24 1.79 10.35
C ALA A 51 -7.10 0.83 11.55
N ILE A 52 -6.01 0.05 11.65
CA ILE A 52 -5.78 -0.93 12.71
C ILE A 52 -4.81 -0.34 13.74
N GLU A 53 -5.36 0.32 14.77
CA GLU A 53 -4.57 0.88 15.88
C GLU A 53 -4.46 -0.10 17.06
N GLN A 54 -5.45 -0.99 17.24
CA GLN A 54 -5.52 -1.95 18.33
C GLN A 54 -5.67 -3.37 17.75
N GLU A 55 -4.64 -4.19 17.88
CA GLU A 55 -4.64 -5.57 17.37
C GLU A 55 -5.46 -6.53 18.23
N GLY A 56 -5.64 -6.19 19.52
CA GLY A 56 -6.25 -7.11 20.52
C GLY A 56 -7.78 -7.11 20.58
N SER A 57 -8.48 -6.21 19.87
CA SER A 57 -9.95 -6.12 19.93
C SER A 57 -10.53 -5.54 18.65
N ILE A 58 -10.38 -6.26 17.54
CA ILE A 58 -10.97 -5.85 16.26
C ILE A 58 -12.38 -6.42 16.19
N THR A 59 -13.39 -5.56 15.96
CA THR A 59 -14.74 -5.99 15.66
C THR A 59 -15.20 -5.47 14.30
N VAL A 60 -16.07 -6.23 13.65
CA VAL A 60 -16.55 -5.97 12.30
C VAL A 60 -18.06 -5.92 12.30
N GLY A 61 -18.61 -4.77 11.90
CA GLY A 61 -20.05 -4.61 11.65
C GLY A 61 -20.39 -5.01 10.22
N LEU A 62 -21.20 -6.05 10.06
CA LEU A 62 -21.66 -6.58 8.78
C LEU A 62 -22.85 -5.78 8.21
N ALA A 63 -23.14 -6.00 6.93
CA ALA A 63 -24.25 -5.32 6.24
C ALA A 63 -25.61 -5.71 6.77
N ASP A 64 -25.76 -6.91 7.30
CA ASP A 64 -26.99 -7.45 7.92
C ASP A 64 -27.23 -6.98 9.38
N GLY A 65 -26.32 -6.15 9.91
CA GLY A 65 -26.38 -5.60 11.26
C GLY A 65 -25.69 -6.42 12.34
N ARG A 66 -25.20 -7.63 12.04
CA ARG A 66 -24.38 -8.41 12.98
C ARG A 66 -23.04 -7.70 13.23
N THR A 67 -22.52 -7.85 14.44
CA THR A 67 -21.16 -7.47 14.80
C THR A 67 -20.41 -8.72 15.23
N VAL A 68 -19.28 -8.98 14.61
CA VAL A 68 -18.48 -10.20 14.84
C VAL A 68 -17.03 -9.83 15.19
N PRO A 69 -16.32 -10.63 15.98
CA PRO A 69 -14.89 -10.44 16.20
C PRO A 69 -14.11 -10.77 14.91
N ALA A 70 -12.94 -10.16 14.78
CA ALA A 70 -12.01 -10.46 13.71
C ALA A 70 -10.56 -10.45 14.23
N GLU A 71 -9.73 -11.24 13.59
CA GLU A 71 -8.31 -11.36 13.91
C GLU A 71 -7.47 -10.76 12.78
N LEU A 72 -6.34 -10.15 13.13
CA LEU A 72 -5.38 -9.65 12.15
C LEU A 72 -4.58 -10.83 11.59
N VAL A 73 -4.76 -11.14 10.30
CA VAL A 73 -3.96 -12.14 9.58
C VAL A 73 -2.58 -11.60 9.25
N GLY A 74 -2.53 -10.32 8.85
CA GLY A 74 -1.29 -9.66 8.54
C GLY A 74 -1.51 -8.24 7.99
N ARG A 75 -0.41 -7.47 7.90
CA ARG A 75 -0.48 -6.09 7.41
C ARG A 75 0.78 -5.68 6.65
N ASP A 76 0.61 -4.75 5.72
CA ASP A 76 1.71 -4.08 5.01
C ASP A 76 1.59 -2.56 5.14
N PRO A 77 2.34 -1.94 6.06
CA PRO A 77 2.34 -0.49 6.23
C PRO A 77 2.75 0.27 4.97
N SER A 78 3.50 -0.38 4.10
CA SER A 78 4.07 0.28 2.92
C SER A 78 3.09 0.47 1.78
N THR A 79 2.08 -0.39 1.67
CA THR A 79 0.95 -0.24 0.74
C THR A 79 -0.34 0.18 1.45
N ASP A 80 -0.26 0.41 2.78
CA ASP A 80 -1.41 0.73 3.63
C ASP A 80 -2.50 -0.33 3.61
N LEU A 81 -2.13 -1.62 3.61
CA LEU A 81 -3.08 -2.74 3.59
C LEU A 81 -3.03 -3.57 4.87
N ALA A 82 -4.20 -4.04 5.32
CA ALA A 82 -4.36 -5.01 6.39
C ALA A 82 -5.41 -6.06 6.02
N LEU A 83 -5.08 -7.33 6.24
CA LEU A 83 -5.96 -8.46 6.02
C LEU A 83 -6.45 -8.96 7.38
N LEU A 84 -7.76 -9.05 7.52
CA LEU A 84 -8.44 -9.57 8.71
C LEU A 84 -9.12 -10.90 8.38
N LYS A 85 -9.36 -11.70 9.40
CA LYS A 85 -10.19 -12.91 9.35
C LYS A 85 -11.33 -12.76 10.34
N ALA A 86 -12.56 -12.74 9.85
CA ALA A 86 -13.77 -12.76 10.67
C ALA A 86 -14.41 -14.16 10.64
N ASP A 87 -14.95 -14.59 11.76
CA ASP A 87 -15.78 -15.81 11.82
C ASP A 87 -17.23 -15.44 11.47
N ALA A 88 -17.50 -15.38 10.17
CA ALA A 88 -18.81 -14.99 9.66
C ALA A 88 -19.14 -15.75 8.38
N SER A 89 -20.40 -16.14 8.25
CA SER A 89 -20.98 -16.77 7.05
C SER A 89 -21.94 -15.80 6.34
N GLY A 90 -22.23 -16.09 5.07
CA GLY A 90 -23.16 -15.27 4.27
C GLY A 90 -22.55 -13.95 3.79
N LEU A 91 -21.24 -13.88 3.70
CA LEU A 91 -20.52 -12.71 3.22
C LEU A 91 -20.63 -12.59 1.69
N THR A 92 -20.66 -11.35 1.20
CA THR A 92 -20.69 -11.03 -0.25
C THR A 92 -19.33 -10.49 -0.68
N PRO A 93 -18.48 -11.28 -1.35
CA PRO A 93 -17.18 -10.83 -1.80
C PRO A 93 -17.26 -9.72 -2.85
N LEU A 94 -16.33 -8.78 -2.76
CA LEU A 94 -16.11 -7.70 -3.73
C LEU A 94 -14.78 -7.94 -4.46
N ALA A 95 -14.82 -8.69 -5.55
CA ALA A 95 -13.64 -8.96 -6.36
C ALA A 95 -13.28 -7.74 -7.23
N PRO A 96 -12.09 -7.15 -7.08
CA PRO A 96 -11.63 -6.10 -7.98
C PRO A 96 -11.39 -6.62 -9.39
N VAL A 97 -11.62 -5.74 -10.38
CA VAL A 97 -11.38 -6.05 -11.80
C VAL A 97 -10.13 -5.36 -12.32
N PRO A 98 -9.50 -5.87 -13.40
CA PRO A 98 -8.42 -5.17 -14.11
C PRO A 98 -8.87 -3.79 -14.63
N LEU A 99 -7.92 -2.84 -14.72
CA LEU A 99 -8.18 -1.44 -15.10
C LEU A 99 -7.98 -1.15 -16.61
N GLU A 100 -8.01 -2.16 -17.47
CA GLU A 100 -7.62 -2.05 -18.88
C GLU A 100 -8.47 -1.04 -19.66
N ASP A 101 -9.79 -1.02 -19.42
CA ASP A 101 -10.73 -0.10 -20.10
C ASP A 101 -10.93 1.23 -19.38
N LEU A 102 -10.23 1.45 -18.26
CA LEU A 102 -10.42 2.65 -17.46
C LEU A 102 -9.71 3.85 -18.10
N ARG A 103 -10.39 5.00 -18.12
CA ARG A 103 -9.84 6.25 -18.66
C ARG A 103 -10.13 7.41 -17.71
N VAL A 104 -9.27 8.41 -17.73
CA VAL A 104 -9.51 9.69 -17.07
C VAL A 104 -10.82 10.28 -17.58
N GLY A 105 -11.65 10.80 -16.66
CA GLY A 105 -12.99 11.30 -16.93
C GLY A 105 -14.12 10.28 -16.79
N HIS A 106 -13.83 8.97 -16.62
CA HIS A 106 -14.88 8.00 -16.30
C HIS A 106 -15.49 8.30 -14.93
N LEU A 107 -16.82 8.28 -14.84
CA LEU A 107 -17.54 8.42 -13.58
C LEU A 107 -17.29 7.22 -12.67
N VAL A 108 -17.12 7.52 -11.39
CA VAL A 108 -16.90 6.53 -10.33
C VAL A 108 -17.64 6.89 -9.05
N LEU A 109 -17.95 5.87 -8.24
CA LEU A 109 -18.49 6.02 -6.90
C LEU A 109 -17.42 5.58 -5.89
N ALA A 110 -17.05 6.47 -4.98
CA ALA A 110 -16.31 6.08 -3.78
C ALA A 110 -17.32 5.63 -2.73
N MET A 111 -17.17 4.40 -2.22
CA MET A 111 -18.12 3.78 -1.32
C MET A 111 -17.47 3.34 -0.02
N GLY A 112 -18.12 3.62 1.10
CA GLY A 112 -17.67 3.23 2.43
C GLY A 112 -18.82 2.85 3.36
N ARG A 113 -18.48 2.22 4.49
CA ARG A 113 -19.40 1.90 5.60
C ARG A 113 -18.79 2.32 6.94
N PRO A 114 -18.66 3.63 7.20
CA PRO A 114 -18.10 4.09 8.49
C PRO A 114 -19.06 3.87 9.68
N GLY A 115 -20.31 3.59 9.42
CA GLY A 115 -21.39 3.35 10.39
C GLY A 115 -22.24 2.15 10.01
N ARG A 116 -23.52 2.19 10.39
CA ARG A 116 -24.47 1.09 10.09
C ARG A 116 -24.83 1.00 8.61
N SER A 117 -24.89 2.15 7.92
CA SER A 117 -25.28 2.22 6.52
C SER A 117 -24.08 2.47 5.61
N ALA A 118 -24.12 1.92 4.41
CA ALA A 118 -23.21 2.29 3.35
C ALA A 118 -23.44 3.75 2.94
N ARG A 119 -22.37 4.41 2.53
CA ARG A 119 -22.34 5.78 1.99
C ARG A 119 -21.60 5.78 0.67
N ALA A 120 -21.95 6.70 -0.21
CA ALA A 120 -21.30 6.87 -1.50
C ALA A 120 -21.10 8.35 -1.79
N THR A 121 -20.03 8.66 -2.51
CA THR A 121 -19.76 9.94 -3.16
C THR A 121 -19.49 9.71 -4.63
N LEU A 122 -19.89 10.65 -5.48
CA LEU A 122 -19.69 10.60 -6.92
C LEU A 122 -18.51 11.46 -7.31
N GLY A 123 -17.69 10.96 -8.21
CA GLY A 123 -16.57 11.68 -8.81
C GLY A 123 -16.19 11.07 -10.16
N ILE A 124 -15.00 11.43 -10.61
CA ILE A 124 -14.41 10.87 -11.84
C ILE A 124 -13.03 10.27 -11.51
N VAL A 125 -12.53 9.46 -12.43
CA VAL A 125 -11.10 9.13 -12.49
C VAL A 125 -10.37 10.41 -12.89
N SER A 126 -9.59 10.99 -11.96
CA SER A 126 -8.88 12.25 -12.19
C SER A 126 -7.48 12.05 -12.77
N ALA A 127 -6.82 10.92 -12.44
CA ALA A 127 -5.55 10.55 -13.03
C ALA A 127 -5.35 9.03 -13.10
N LEU A 128 -4.60 8.60 -14.11
CA LEU A 128 -4.12 7.23 -14.30
C LEU A 128 -2.63 7.28 -14.67
N GLY A 129 -1.86 6.30 -14.19
CA GLY A 129 -0.44 6.22 -14.48
C GLY A 129 0.10 4.79 -14.37
N GLU A 130 1.40 4.70 -14.56
CA GLU A 130 2.16 3.47 -14.44
C GLU A 130 2.33 3.02 -12.98
N SER A 131 3.05 1.93 -12.77
CA SER A 131 3.42 1.49 -11.44
C SER A 131 4.30 2.54 -10.73
N TRP A 132 4.07 2.69 -9.44
CA TRP A 132 4.82 3.64 -8.61
C TRP A 132 5.13 3.08 -7.22
N ARG A 133 5.95 3.79 -6.45
CA ARG A 133 6.26 3.43 -5.07
C ARG A 133 5.77 4.48 -4.10
N THR A 134 5.24 4.01 -2.99
CA THR A 134 4.88 4.87 -1.85
C THR A 134 6.15 5.37 -1.15
N TYR A 135 6.03 6.37 -0.30
CA TYR A 135 7.15 6.84 0.55
C TYR A 135 7.74 5.74 1.45
N ALA A 136 6.95 4.75 1.82
CA ALA A 136 7.40 3.59 2.59
C ALA A 136 7.96 2.45 1.71
N GLY A 137 8.14 2.70 0.40
CA GLY A 137 8.72 1.77 -0.57
C GLY A 137 7.76 0.70 -1.09
N GLY A 138 6.46 0.75 -0.71
CA GLY A 138 5.44 -0.16 -1.24
C GLY A 138 5.23 0.03 -2.74
N ARG A 139 5.25 -1.07 -3.51
CA ARG A 139 4.92 -1.02 -4.93
C ARG A 139 3.40 -1.01 -5.10
N ILE A 140 2.90 -0.06 -5.85
CA ILE A 140 1.54 0.01 -6.35
C ILE A 140 1.59 -0.23 -7.86
N ASP A 141 0.84 -1.20 -8.36
CA ASP A 141 1.01 -1.72 -9.72
C ASP A 141 0.46 -0.77 -10.80
N ARG A 142 -0.46 0.14 -10.46
CA ARG A 142 -0.91 1.26 -11.30
C ARG A 142 -1.29 2.46 -10.44
N TYR A 143 -1.00 3.67 -10.93
CA TYR A 143 -1.53 4.88 -10.33
C TYR A 143 -2.99 5.06 -10.72
N LEU A 144 -3.87 5.21 -9.74
CA LEU A 144 -5.29 5.50 -9.91
C LEU A 144 -5.71 6.55 -8.89
N GLU A 145 -6.26 7.66 -9.38
CA GLU A 145 -6.71 8.78 -8.57
C GLU A 145 -8.15 9.14 -8.93
N THR A 146 -8.91 9.58 -7.95
CA THR A 146 -10.27 10.11 -8.12
C THR A 146 -10.42 11.45 -7.40
N ASP A 147 -11.32 12.31 -7.90
CA ASP A 147 -11.76 13.53 -7.24
C ASP A 147 -13.00 13.32 -6.35
N ALA A 148 -13.50 12.08 -6.26
CA ALA A 148 -14.58 11.75 -5.34
C ALA A 148 -14.16 12.08 -3.90
N ASP A 149 -15.03 12.78 -3.17
CA ASP A 149 -14.78 13.10 -1.76
C ASP A 149 -14.66 11.82 -0.92
N LEU A 150 -13.68 11.77 -0.02
CA LEU A 150 -13.46 10.68 0.91
C LEU A 150 -13.75 11.14 2.36
N PRO A 151 -15.01 11.14 2.80
CA PRO A 151 -15.34 11.47 4.18
C PRO A 151 -14.63 10.55 5.18
N PRO A 152 -14.46 10.99 6.44
CA PRO A 152 -13.88 10.16 7.49
C PRO A 152 -14.52 8.76 7.56
N GLY A 153 -13.65 7.74 7.56
CA GLY A 153 -14.05 6.33 7.57
C GLY A 153 -14.27 5.68 6.20
N PHE A 154 -14.01 6.39 5.08
CA PHE A 154 -14.06 5.79 3.74
C PHE A 154 -12.79 4.98 3.41
N SER A 155 -11.67 5.22 4.08
CA SER A 155 -10.47 4.40 3.93
C SER A 155 -10.79 2.92 4.19
N GLY A 156 -10.35 2.05 3.27
CA GLY A 156 -10.69 0.63 3.24
C GLY A 156 -11.95 0.31 2.43
N GLY A 157 -12.66 1.31 1.95
CA GLY A 157 -13.83 1.15 1.07
C GLY A 157 -13.46 0.91 -0.39
N ALA A 158 -14.47 0.82 -1.25
CA ALA A 158 -14.31 0.50 -2.66
C ALA A 158 -14.48 1.73 -3.56
N LEU A 159 -13.64 1.84 -4.60
CA LEU A 159 -13.94 2.65 -5.77
C LEU A 159 -14.63 1.77 -6.81
N VAL A 160 -15.76 2.23 -7.34
CA VAL A 160 -16.65 1.44 -8.21
C VAL A 160 -16.98 2.24 -9.47
N ASP A 161 -16.98 1.60 -10.64
CA ASP A 161 -17.40 2.23 -11.90
C ASP A 161 -18.93 2.21 -12.09
N THR A 162 -19.40 2.85 -13.15
CA THR A 162 -20.83 2.93 -13.52
C THR A 162 -21.45 1.60 -13.94
N ARG A 163 -20.67 0.53 -14.07
CA ARG A 163 -21.13 -0.85 -14.28
C ARG A 163 -21.23 -1.63 -12.97
N GLY A 164 -20.79 -1.03 -11.86
CA GLY A 164 -20.71 -1.66 -10.56
C GLY A 164 -19.53 -2.61 -10.41
N ARG A 165 -18.45 -2.41 -11.16
CA ARG A 165 -17.20 -3.15 -11.02
C ARG A 165 -16.31 -2.45 -10.00
N VAL A 166 -15.72 -3.21 -9.09
CA VAL A 166 -14.78 -2.68 -8.10
C VAL A 166 -13.43 -2.47 -8.78
N LEU A 167 -12.95 -1.23 -8.79
CA LEU A 167 -11.67 -0.83 -9.40
C LEU A 167 -10.50 -0.97 -8.42
N GLY A 168 -10.76 -0.82 -7.13
CA GLY A 168 -9.73 -0.91 -6.10
C GLY A 168 -10.24 -0.45 -4.74
N MET A 169 -9.32 -0.34 -3.79
CA MET A 169 -9.61 0.08 -2.41
C MET A 169 -9.16 1.52 -2.16
N LEU A 170 -10.01 2.29 -1.52
CA LEU A 170 -9.81 3.68 -1.14
C LEU A 170 -8.83 3.80 0.04
N THR A 171 -7.93 4.76 -0.03
CA THR A 171 -7.06 5.14 1.09
C THR A 171 -6.76 6.63 1.11
N ALA A 172 -6.74 7.23 2.30
CA ALA A 172 -6.33 8.60 2.53
C ALA A 172 -4.86 8.72 3.00
N ALA A 173 -4.14 7.61 3.17
CA ALA A 173 -2.79 7.62 3.75
C ALA A 173 -1.65 7.71 2.72
N LEU A 174 -1.88 7.31 1.47
CA LEU A 174 -0.83 7.25 0.46
C LEU A 174 -0.56 8.61 -0.23
N SER A 175 -1.46 9.58 -0.10
CA SER A 175 -1.26 10.94 -0.59
C SER A 175 -1.93 11.93 0.37
N ARG A 176 -1.36 13.15 0.47
CA ARG A 176 -1.94 14.25 1.26
C ARG A 176 -2.86 15.15 0.43
N THR A 177 -2.78 15.09 -0.89
CA THR A 177 -3.43 16.03 -1.80
C THR A 177 -4.41 15.36 -2.75
N ALA A 178 -4.40 14.04 -2.84
CA ALA A 178 -5.18 13.27 -3.80
C ALA A 178 -5.83 12.05 -3.16
N ALA A 179 -7.02 11.70 -3.59
CA ALA A 179 -7.69 10.45 -3.25
C ALA A 179 -7.11 9.30 -4.10
N VAL A 180 -6.04 8.67 -3.61
CA VAL A 180 -5.38 7.56 -4.28
C VAL A 180 -6.11 6.26 -3.98
N VAL A 181 -6.21 5.42 -4.99
CA VAL A 181 -6.87 4.10 -4.94
C VAL A 181 -5.84 3.00 -5.14
N ILE A 182 -5.89 1.98 -4.30
CA ILE A 182 -5.02 0.80 -4.43
C ILE A 182 -5.70 -0.18 -5.40
N PRO A 183 -5.13 -0.42 -6.59
CA PRO A 183 -5.78 -1.22 -7.64
C PRO A 183 -5.80 -2.70 -7.33
N GLY A 184 -6.68 -3.44 -8.01
CA GLY A 184 -6.92 -4.86 -7.78
C GLY A 184 -5.68 -5.74 -7.87
N GLU A 185 -4.76 -5.47 -8.80
CA GLU A 185 -3.50 -6.20 -8.96
C GLU A 185 -2.63 -6.10 -7.71
N THR A 186 -2.52 -4.90 -7.14
CA THR A 186 -1.80 -4.67 -5.88
C THR A 186 -2.49 -5.37 -4.72
N LEU A 187 -3.83 -5.26 -4.62
CA LEU A 187 -4.61 -5.93 -3.57
C LEU A 187 -4.38 -7.44 -3.60
N GLY A 188 -4.49 -8.07 -4.78
CA GLY A 188 -4.29 -9.53 -4.95
C GLY A 188 -2.90 -9.98 -4.53
N ARG A 189 -1.86 -9.30 -4.99
CA ARG A 189 -0.47 -9.61 -4.65
C ARG A 189 -0.20 -9.48 -3.16
N VAL A 190 -0.66 -8.39 -2.54
CA VAL A 190 -0.44 -8.15 -1.12
C VAL A 190 -1.23 -9.15 -0.26
N VAL A 191 -2.51 -9.39 -0.56
CA VAL A 191 -3.32 -10.40 0.16
C VAL A 191 -2.67 -11.77 0.13
N GLN A 192 -2.14 -12.20 -1.03
CA GLN A 192 -1.44 -13.48 -1.13
C GLN A 192 -0.23 -13.54 -0.19
N ALA A 193 0.59 -12.50 -0.14
CA ALA A 193 1.74 -12.44 0.76
C ALA A 193 1.35 -12.38 2.25
N LEU A 194 0.30 -11.63 2.59
CA LEU A 194 -0.22 -11.55 3.96
C LEU A 194 -0.75 -12.90 4.44
N ARG A 195 -1.47 -13.65 3.59
CA ARG A 195 -1.96 -15.01 3.91
C ARG A 195 -0.82 -16.00 4.14
N GLN A 196 0.24 -15.93 3.34
CA GLN A 196 1.35 -16.87 3.41
C GLN A 196 2.34 -16.56 4.54
N HIS A 197 2.53 -15.29 4.87
CA HIS A 197 3.66 -14.84 5.70
C HIS A 197 3.29 -13.88 6.83
N GLY A 198 2.03 -13.47 6.94
CA GLY A 198 1.57 -12.46 7.90
C GLY A 198 2.05 -11.03 7.61
N GLY A 199 2.86 -10.83 6.58
CA GLY A 199 3.42 -9.53 6.18
C GLY A 199 4.20 -9.61 4.88
N ILE A 200 4.50 -8.46 4.29
CA ILE A 200 5.42 -8.36 3.16
C ILE A 200 6.84 -8.50 3.68
N ARG A 201 7.51 -9.54 3.24
CA ARG A 201 8.94 -9.70 3.52
C ARG A 201 9.71 -8.71 2.67
N ARG A 202 10.67 -8.02 3.25
CA ARG A 202 11.56 -7.10 2.52
C ARG A 202 12.97 -7.30 2.97
N GLY A 203 13.87 -7.19 2.01
CA GLY A 203 15.28 -7.07 2.32
C GLY A 203 15.50 -5.87 3.25
N TYR A 204 16.35 -6.01 4.21
CA TYR A 204 16.60 -5.03 5.25
C TYR A 204 18.11 -4.83 5.43
N LEU A 205 18.54 -3.56 5.48
CA LEU A 205 19.93 -3.18 5.73
C LEU A 205 20.18 -2.72 7.17
N GLY A 206 19.20 -2.12 7.82
CA GLY A 206 19.36 -1.48 9.13
C GLY A 206 20.12 -0.16 9.06
N VAL A 207 19.77 0.70 8.10
CA VAL A 207 20.37 2.01 7.93
C VAL A 207 19.34 3.12 7.82
N GLY A 208 19.64 4.29 8.39
CA GLY A 208 19.02 5.56 8.01
C GLY A 208 19.92 6.25 6.99
N ALA A 209 19.39 6.58 5.82
CA ALA A 209 20.18 7.15 4.73
C ALA A 209 19.54 8.37 4.11
N HIS A 210 20.35 9.26 3.50
CA HIS A 210 19.89 10.46 2.83
C HIS A 210 20.58 10.64 1.49
N PRO A 211 19.89 11.03 0.41
CA PRO A 211 20.51 11.29 -0.87
C PRO A 211 21.52 12.45 -0.79
N VAL A 212 22.69 12.25 -1.40
CA VAL A 212 23.72 13.28 -1.50
C VAL A 212 24.30 13.34 -2.91
N ARG A 213 24.66 14.54 -3.33
CA ARG A 213 25.46 14.76 -4.54
C ARG A 213 26.92 14.79 -4.15
N LEU A 214 27.74 13.99 -4.83
CA LEU A 214 29.16 13.88 -4.57
C LEU A 214 29.94 15.03 -5.24
N PRO A 215 31.05 15.49 -4.62
CA PRO A 215 32.01 16.36 -5.29
C PRO A 215 32.59 15.69 -6.55
N GLN A 216 32.87 16.49 -7.57
CA GLN A 216 33.34 16.01 -8.88
C GLN A 216 34.58 15.11 -8.79
N GLY A 217 35.52 15.40 -7.87
CA GLY A 217 36.73 14.59 -7.67
C GLY A 217 36.48 13.17 -7.12
N LEU A 218 35.23 12.83 -6.75
CA LEU A 218 34.85 11.50 -6.26
C LEU A 218 34.04 10.69 -7.27
N TRP A 219 33.61 11.28 -8.39
CA TRP A 219 32.68 10.62 -9.33
C TRP A 219 33.24 9.33 -9.94
N GLU A 220 34.50 9.33 -10.35
CA GLU A 220 35.14 8.12 -10.89
C GLU A 220 35.19 7.00 -9.84
N ARG A 221 35.53 7.34 -8.59
CA ARG A 221 35.60 6.36 -7.50
C ARG A 221 34.25 5.84 -7.10
N ALA A 222 33.23 6.71 -7.14
CA ALA A 222 31.85 6.38 -6.84
C ALA A 222 31.17 5.60 -7.97
N GLY A 223 31.58 5.81 -9.20
CA GLY A 223 30.86 5.36 -10.39
C GLY A 223 29.65 6.23 -10.72
N GLY A 224 29.62 7.49 -10.23
CA GLY A 224 28.51 8.44 -10.48
C GLY A 224 28.53 9.66 -9.57
N GLU A 225 27.58 10.55 -9.80
CA GLU A 225 27.47 11.86 -9.12
C GLU A 225 26.70 11.80 -7.79
N HIS A 226 25.99 10.71 -7.52
CA HIS A 226 25.05 10.60 -6.39
C HIS A 226 25.34 9.36 -5.57
N GLY A 227 24.87 9.39 -4.33
CA GLY A 227 24.87 8.28 -3.40
C GLY A 227 23.94 8.54 -2.22
N LEU A 228 23.91 7.62 -1.28
CA LEU A 228 23.13 7.71 -0.05
C LEU A 228 24.07 7.75 1.15
N ILE A 229 24.21 8.90 1.81
CA ILE A 229 24.97 9.00 3.04
C ILE A 229 24.24 8.28 4.18
N LEU A 230 24.95 7.43 4.91
CA LEU A 230 24.40 6.73 6.08
C LEU A 230 24.42 7.66 7.29
N LEU A 231 23.24 8.04 7.75
CA LEU A 231 23.03 8.90 8.93
C LEU A 231 22.93 8.10 10.22
N SER A 232 22.55 6.82 10.11
CA SER A 232 22.55 5.86 11.22
C SER A 232 22.76 4.45 10.70
N VAL A 233 23.32 3.60 11.54
CA VAL A 233 23.46 2.14 11.34
C VAL A 233 22.92 1.48 12.59
N GLU A 234 21.98 0.56 12.42
CA GLU A 234 21.32 -0.12 13.54
C GLU A 234 22.27 -1.18 14.14
N PRO A 235 22.53 -1.11 15.45
CA PRO A 235 23.39 -2.09 16.12
C PRO A 235 22.86 -3.52 15.94
N GLY A 236 23.74 -4.45 15.53
CA GLY A 236 23.40 -5.84 15.23
C GLY A 236 22.61 -6.05 13.94
N GLY A 237 22.31 -4.99 13.20
CA GLY A 237 21.66 -5.06 11.89
C GLY A 237 22.60 -5.59 10.79
N PRO A 238 22.08 -5.86 9.58
CA PRO A 238 22.89 -6.36 8.45
C PRO A 238 24.04 -5.45 8.08
N ALA A 239 23.83 -4.15 8.02
CA ALA A 239 24.86 -3.16 7.71
C ALA A 239 25.96 -3.12 8.77
N ASP A 240 25.59 -3.13 10.06
CA ASP A 240 26.54 -3.15 11.19
C ASP A 240 27.39 -4.42 11.16
N LYS A 241 26.77 -5.59 10.99
CA LYS A 241 27.47 -6.87 10.85
C LYS A 241 28.44 -6.92 9.68
N ALA A 242 28.14 -6.19 8.62
CA ALA A 242 29.00 -6.05 7.45
C ALA A 242 30.09 -4.97 7.64
N GLY A 243 30.10 -4.23 8.76
CA GLY A 243 31.07 -3.17 9.03
C GLY A 243 30.81 -1.86 8.30
N LEU A 244 29.55 -1.61 7.87
CA LEU A 244 29.14 -0.28 7.41
C LEU A 244 29.02 0.67 8.60
N MET A 245 29.35 1.94 8.38
CA MET A 245 29.40 2.95 9.45
C MET A 245 28.60 4.19 9.08
N MET A 246 28.18 4.93 10.08
CA MET A 246 27.65 6.27 9.89
C MET A 246 28.70 7.15 9.17
N GLY A 247 28.27 7.88 8.16
CA GLY A 247 29.14 8.71 7.31
C GLY A 247 29.64 7.99 6.05
N ASP A 248 29.47 6.67 5.90
CA ASP A 248 29.66 6.02 4.62
C ASP A 248 28.65 6.54 3.58
N VAL A 249 29.07 6.67 2.33
CA VAL A 249 28.15 6.96 1.23
C VAL A 249 27.96 5.71 0.39
N LEU A 250 26.77 5.10 0.48
CA LEU A 250 26.39 3.94 -0.30
C LEU A 250 26.10 4.39 -1.75
N VAL A 251 26.91 3.92 -2.71
CA VAL A 251 26.80 4.33 -4.12
C VAL A 251 26.22 3.26 -5.01
N SER A 252 26.35 1.99 -4.65
CA SER A 252 25.63 0.89 -5.32
C SER A 252 25.40 -0.29 -4.38
N LEU A 253 24.39 -1.10 -4.72
CA LEU A 253 24.06 -2.33 -4.01
C LEU A 253 23.76 -3.43 -5.05
N GLY A 254 24.49 -4.56 -4.95
CA GLY A 254 24.37 -5.65 -5.92
C GLY A 254 24.62 -5.22 -7.37
N GLY A 255 25.53 -4.28 -7.57
CA GLY A 255 25.88 -3.72 -8.88
C GLY A 255 24.90 -2.65 -9.40
N GLN A 256 23.76 -2.39 -8.71
CA GLN A 256 22.82 -1.34 -9.11
C GLN A 256 23.19 0.00 -8.44
N PRO A 257 23.39 1.08 -9.21
CA PRO A 257 23.64 2.41 -8.65
C PRO A 257 22.46 2.87 -7.78
N LEU A 258 22.76 3.60 -6.70
CA LEU A 258 21.78 4.15 -5.78
C LEU A 258 21.86 5.68 -5.75
N ARG A 259 20.84 6.36 -6.27
CA ARG A 259 20.76 7.83 -6.34
C ARG A 259 19.71 8.39 -5.40
N SER A 260 18.75 7.53 -5.00
CA SER A 260 17.62 7.91 -4.15
C SER A 260 17.25 6.81 -3.17
N LEU A 261 16.54 7.18 -2.10
CA LEU A 261 15.96 6.19 -1.18
C LEU A 261 14.97 5.26 -1.88
N GLU A 262 14.28 5.75 -2.90
CA GLU A 262 13.34 4.96 -3.69
C GLU A 262 14.05 3.82 -4.43
N GLU A 263 15.23 4.08 -5.04
CA GLU A 263 16.05 3.06 -5.69
C GLU A 263 16.55 2.02 -4.67
N LEU A 264 16.99 2.45 -3.47
CA LEU A 264 17.37 1.53 -2.39
C LEU A 264 16.19 0.66 -1.94
N LEU A 265 15.03 1.26 -1.65
CA LEU A 265 13.82 0.54 -1.25
C LEU A 265 13.32 -0.37 -2.38
N GLY A 266 13.50 0.05 -3.63
CA GLY A 266 13.23 -0.76 -4.81
C GLY A 266 14.09 -2.00 -4.91
N TYR A 267 15.38 -1.87 -4.61
CA TYR A 267 16.32 -2.99 -4.58
C TYR A 267 16.01 -3.99 -3.46
N LEU A 268 15.59 -3.49 -2.29
CA LEU A 268 15.28 -4.29 -1.09
C LEU A 268 13.91 -5.00 -1.18
N GLY A 269 13.50 -5.47 -2.36
CA GLY A 269 12.29 -6.26 -2.55
C GLY A 269 12.30 -7.55 -1.74
N ASP A 270 11.14 -8.21 -1.70
CA ASP A 270 10.83 -9.44 -0.93
C ASP A 270 11.75 -10.62 -1.27
N GLU A 271 12.07 -10.79 -2.54
CA GLU A 271 12.96 -11.81 -3.07
C GLU A 271 14.43 -11.67 -2.64
N LYS A 272 14.78 -10.54 -2.01
CA LYS A 272 16.17 -10.25 -1.60
C LYS A 272 16.47 -10.60 -0.13
N VAL A 273 15.49 -11.02 0.65
CA VAL A 273 15.70 -11.42 2.05
C VAL A 273 16.65 -12.62 2.12
N GLY A 274 17.71 -12.50 2.90
CA GLY A 274 18.74 -13.55 3.07
C GLY A 274 19.75 -13.64 1.93
N THR A 275 19.65 -12.81 0.87
CA THR A 275 20.63 -12.83 -0.22
C THR A 275 21.91 -12.10 0.19
N GLN A 276 23.05 -12.65 -0.23
CA GLN A 276 24.34 -11.99 -0.11
C GLN A 276 24.53 -11.06 -1.31
N VAL A 277 24.87 -9.80 -1.05
CA VAL A 277 25.08 -8.75 -2.06
C VAL A 277 26.35 -7.96 -1.77
N GLN A 278 26.91 -7.33 -2.80
CA GLN A 278 28.04 -6.39 -2.65
C GLN A 278 27.49 -4.97 -2.52
N ALA A 279 27.86 -4.29 -1.45
CA ALA A 279 27.64 -2.86 -1.28
C ALA A 279 28.92 -2.12 -1.64
N ARG A 280 28.85 -1.17 -2.58
CA ARG A 280 29.94 -0.25 -2.86
C ARG A 280 29.70 1.04 -2.11
N VAL A 281 30.66 1.43 -1.27
CA VAL A 281 30.58 2.64 -0.46
C VAL A 281 31.80 3.51 -0.64
N LEU A 282 31.63 4.82 -0.41
CA LEU A 282 32.75 5.74 -0.20
C LEU A 282 32.89 5.96 1.31
N ARG A 283 34.09 5.64 1.83
CA ARG A 283 34.48 5.92 3.24
C ARG A 283 35.71 6.82 3.23
N ALA A 284 35.60 8.02 3.79
CA ALA A 284 36.65 9.03 3.77
C ALA A 284 37.18 9.33 2.33
N GLY A 285 36.31 9.27 1.32
CA GLY A 285 36.65 9.53 -0.08
C GLY A 285 37.23 8.33 -0.84
N GLU A 286 37.41 7.17 -0.19
CA GLU A 286 37.89 5.94 -0.82
C GLU A 286 36.76 4.95 -1.09
N ALA A 287 36.76 4.35 -2.27
CA ALA A 287 35.80 3.33 -2.62
C ALA A 287 36.14 1.99 -1.96
N ARG A 288 35.13 1.35 -1.37
CA ARG A 288 35.23 0.03 -0.74
C ARG A 288 34.06 -0.85 -1.19
N GLU A 289 34.38 -2.13 -1.42
CA GLU A 289 33.35 -3.16 -1.63
C GLU A 289 33.16 -3.92 -0.32
N VAL A 290 31.91 -3.96 0.14
CA VAL A 290 31.55 -4.59 1.41
C VAL A 290 30.51 -5.67 1.14
N PRO A 291 30.87 -6.96 1.32
CA PRO A 291 29.90 -8.04 1.22
C PRO A 291 28.95 -7.99 2.41
N LEU A 292 27.64 -8.04 2.17
CA LEU A 292 26.63 -8.07 3.21
C LEU A 292 25.49 -9.02 2.87
N THR A 293 24.85 -9.56 3.89
CA THR A 293 23.64 -10.37 3.75
C THR A 293 22.43 -9.54 4.15
N LEU A 294 21.47 -9.41 3.24
CA LEU A 294 20.24 -8.67 3.51
C LEU A 294 19.42 -9.39 4.57
N GLY A 295 19.05 -8.68 5.62
CA GLY A 295 18.17 -9.18 6.67
C GLY A 295 16.70 -9.17 6.25
N LYS A 296 15.86 -9.60 7.18
CA LYS A 296 14.41 -9.45 7.10
C LYS A 296 14.00 -8.32 8.05
N ARG A 297 13.24 -7.37 7.58
CA ARG A 297 12.56 -6.44 8.46
C ARG A 297 11.39 -7.19 9.10
N SER A 298 11.39 -7.28 10.42
CA SER A 298 10.28 -7.82 11.23
C SER A 298 9.14 -6.83 11.32
#